data_f4d479ed729d0dbdc25e8f2314ca20b9
#
_entry.id   f4d479ed729d0dbdc25e8f2314ca20b9
#
_cell.length_a   1.000
_cell.length_b   1.000
_cell.length_c   1.000
_cell.angle_alpha   90.00
_cell.angle_beta   90.00
_cell.angle_gamma   90.00
#
_symmetry.space_group_name_H-M   'P 1'
#
loop_
_entity.id
_entity.type
_entity.pdbx_description
1 polymer ?
#
loop_
_entity_poly.entity_id
_entity_poly.type
_entity_poly.pdbx_seq_one_letter_code
_entity_poly.pdbx_strand_id
1 'polypeptide(L)'
;MKQLLHTPEGVRDIYKDECARKLALTNRLHKVLHLYGYHDIQTPTFEFFDVFRKEIGTIPSKELYKFFDREGNTLVLRPDMTPQIARVAATLLGEHEFPARLCYVGNTFINHSSYQGRLRESTQIGAEFLGLDSVDADAEMLALVVDCLKKAGLEEFQINVGNVDFFQSLMEDAHVDEETEIRLRELIANRNYFGMDELLTEAEVKRSTREALSALSELVGGVEILEQAKRIAPSSKALKAVKRLEAIYEVLKAYNVSDYISFDLSMCGTYGYYTGIIFRGYTFGTGDAIVKGGRYDQLVEKFGRTMPSIGFAIVIDDLMNALQRQKIRIPHGQKNTLIIYDEGRQKDAVLLAREFRSKDKNTELLMKEEDRSVEFYIDYGKRTLAGGLLYLQNTSQIRMFNLQTGEQKIIKSRD
;
A
#
# COMPACT_ATOMS: atom_id res chain seq x y z
N MET A 1 -15.91 -18.45 26.91
CA MET A 1 -14.48 -18.74 27.02
C MET A 1 -13.77 -18.91 25.68
N LYS A 2 -14.37 -19.57 24.66
CA LYS A 2 -13.68 -19.73 23.34
C LYS A 2 -13.31 -18.42 22.63
N GLN A 3 -14.10 -17.35 22.74
CA GLN A 3 -13.82 -16.04 22.08
C GLN A 3 -12.60 -15.30 22.65
N LEU A 4 -12.20 -15.56 23.89
CA LEU A 4 -11.02 -14.90 24.48
C LEU A 4 -9.67 -15.38 23.90
N LEU A 5 -9.66 -16.48 23.17
CA LEU A 5 -8.45 -17.08 22.62
C LEU A 5 -8.28 -16.84 21.11
N HIS A 6 -9.22 -16.11 20.49
CA HIS A 6 -9.21 -15.87 19.04
C HIS A 6 -9.41 -14.39 18.73
N THR A 7 -8.72 -13.90 17.72
CA THR A 7 -8.99 -12.61 17.11
C THR A 7 -10.32 -12.64 16.32
N PRO A 8 -10.99 -11.51 16.12
CA PRO A 8 -12.12 -11.43 15.19
C PRO A 8 -11.73 -11.89 13.80
N GLU A 9 -12.72 -12.32 13.00
CA GLU A 9 -12.48 -12.69 11.60
C GLU A 9 -11.91 -11.53 10.79
N GLY A 10 -10.89 -11.81 9.97
CA GLY A 10 -10.24 -10.80 9.10
C GLY A 10 -9.23 -9.90 9.82
N VAL A 11 -8.97 -10.12 11.11
CA VAL A 11 -7.84 -9.51 11.85
C VAL A 11 -6.98 -10.58 12.48
N ARG A 12 -5.70 -10.32 12.66
CA ARG A 12 -4.76 -11.31 13.17
C ARG A 12 -3.59 -10.68 13.92
N ASP A 13 -3.04 -11.42 14.85
CA ASP A 13 -1.77 -11.07 15.46
C ASP A 13 -0.60 -11.35 14.51
N ILE A 14 0.31 -10.39 14.40
CA ILE A 14 1.56 -10.51 13.64
C ILE A 14 2.72 -10.40 14.61
N TYR A 15 3.60 -11.39 14.66
CA TYR A 15 4.67 -11.42 15.65
C TYR A 15 5.98 -12.00 15.09
N LYS A 16 7.09 -11.84 15.84
CA LYS A 16 8.43 -12.32 15.52
C LYS A 16 8.90 -11.94 14.10
N ASP A 17 9.31 -12.92 13.30
CA ASP A 17 9.90 -12.75 11.98
C ASP A 17 8.96 -12.07 11.00
N GLU A 18 7.68 -12.41 11.00
CA GLU A 18 6.69 -11.78 10.13
C GLU A 18 6.52 -10.29 10.45
N CYS A 19 6.44 -9.96 11.76
CA CYS A 19 6.37 -8.57 12.20
C CYS A 19 7.64 -7.79 11.83
N ALA A 20 8.82 -8.39 12.05
CA ALA A 20 10.08 -7.77 11.69
C ALA A 20 10.20 -7.51 10.19
N ARG A 21 9.76 -8.44 9.35
CA ARG A 21 9.71 -8.27 7.89
C ARG A 21 8.76 -7.16 7.47
N LYS A 22 7.56 -7.11 8.07
CA LYS A 22 6.57 -6.06 7.80
C LYS A 22 7.12 -4.67 8.12
N LEU A 23 7.72 -4.50 9.30
CA LEU A 23 8.35 -3.25 9.71
C LEU A 23 9.53 -2.87 8.80
N ALA A 24 10.38 -3.82 8.44
CA ALA A 24 11.52 -3.57 7.55
C ALA A 24 11.07 -3.16 6.15
N LEU A 25 10.03 -3.80 5.59
CA LEU A 25 9.45 -3.43 4.31
C LEU A 25 8.86 -2.02 4.37
N THR A 26 8.01 -1.76 5.36
CA THR A 26 7.37 -0.44 5.55
C THR A 26 8.42 0.67 5.67
N ASN A 27 9.44 0.50 6.51
CA ASN A 27 10.52 1.49 6.67
C ASN A 27 11.32 1.70 5.38
N ARG A 28 11.51 0.65 4.59
CA ARG A 28 12.21 0.73 3.30
C ARG A 28 11.43 1.56 2.28
N LEU A 29 10.12 1.34 2.17
CA LEU A 29 9.25 2.13 1.29
C LEU A 29 9.13 3.56 1.78
N HIS A 30 8.95 3.76 3.09
CA HIS A 30 8.88 5.08 3.71
C HIS A 30 10.12 5.93 3.40
N LYS A 31 11.31 5.31 3.43
CA LYS A 31 12.54 5.98 3.02
C LYS A 31 12.51 6.42 1.54
N VAL A 32 11.89 5.65 0.64
CA VAL A 32 11.73 6.07 -0.77
C VAL A 32 10.88 7.32 -0.86
N LEU A 33 9.76 7.39 -0.13
CA LEU A 33 8.90 8.58 -0.11
C LEU A 33 9.67 9.83 0.34
N HIS A 34 10.48 9.72 1.38
CA HIS A 34 11.33 10.82 1.85
C HIS A 34 12.39 11.25 0.82
N LEU A 35 12.94 10.32 0.02
CA LEU A 35 13.90 10.65 -1.05
C LEU A 35 13.25 11.50 -2.15
N TYR A 36 11.93 11.43 -2.33
CA TYR A 36 11.16 12.28 -3.23
C TYR A 36 10.67 13.59 -2.57
N GLY A 37 11.11 13.86 -1.32
CA GLY A 37 10.77 15.09 -0.60
C GLY A 37 9.38 15.06 0.05
N TYR A 38 8.78 13.90 0.26
CA TYR A 38 7.51 13.79 0.98
C TYR A 38 7.72 13.88 2.49
N HIS A 39 6.83 14.59 3.16
CA HIS A 39 6.82 14.80 4.61
C HIS A 39 5.73 13.98 5.27
N ASP A 40 6.01 13.51 6.47
CA ASP A 40 5.08 12.66 7.22
C ASP A 40 3.83 13.40 7.66
N ILE A 41 2.68 12.75 7.47
CA ILE A 41 1.42 13.14 8.07
C ILE A 41 0.82 11.97 8.85
N GLN A 42 0.26 12.25 10.02
CA GLN A 42 -0.48 11.28 10.81
C GLN A 42 -1.89 11.80 11.07
N THR A 43 -2.89 11.07 10.59
CA THR A 43 -4.31 11.36 10.82
C THR A 43 -4.90 10.42 11.87
N PRO A 44 -6.01 10.79 12.55
CA PRO A 44 -6.67 9.95 13.55
C PRO A 44 -7.11 8.59 12.97
N THR A 45 -7.10 7.54 13.80
CA THR A 45 -7.57 6.20 13.41
C THR A 45 -9.09 6.15 13.24
N PHE A 46 -9.82 6.99 13.95
CA PHE A 46 -11.26 7.15 13.80
C PHE A 46 -11.61 8.60 13.49
N GLU A 47 -12.76 8.81 12.85
CA GLU A 47 -13.20 10.09 12.35
C GLU A 47 -14.73 10.17 12.40
N PHE A 48 -15.31 11.36 12.26
CA PHE A 48 -16.75 11.49 12.09
C PHE A 48 -17.22 10.78 10.82
N PHE A 49 -18.38 10.13 10.89
CA PHE A 49 -18.98 9.42 9.77
C PHE A 49 -19.15 10.32 8.52
N ASP A 50 -19.42 11.60 8.74
CA ASP A 50 -19.63 12.58 7.66
C ASP A 50 -18.41 12.75 6.73
N VAL A 51 -17.21 12.47 7.22
CA VAL A 51 -15.98 12.50 6.41
C VAL A 51 -15.94 11.35 5.39
N PHE A 52 -16.71 10.29 5.62
CA PHE A 52 -16.73 9.08 4.76
C PHE A 52 -18.11 8.74 4.20
N ARG A 53 -19.09 9.65 4.30
CA ARG A 53 -20.41 9.42 3.71
C ARG A 53 -20.37 9.45 2.18
N LYS A 54 -21.48 9.07 1.52
CA LYS A 54 -21.57 8.78 0.09
C LYS A 54 -20.96 9.85 -0.83
N GLU A 55 -21.09 11.13 -0.50
CA GLU A 55 -20.61 12.25 -1.32
C GLU A 55 -19.10 12.45 -1.28
N ILE A 56 -18.44 11.90 -0.26
CA ILE A 56 -17.00 12.01 -0.04
C ILE A 56 -16.37 10.61 -0.08
N GLY A 57 -17.16 9.60 0.32
CA GLY A 57 -16.69 8.27 0.69
C GLY A 57 -16.23 7.42 -0.48
N THR A 58 -15.25 6.62 -0.18
CA THR A 58 -14.60 5.66 -1.06
C THR A 58 -15.23 4.28 -0.95
N ILE A 59 -16.01 4.03 0.12
CA ILE A 59 -16.50 2.69 0.50
C ILE A 59 -17.98 2.78 0.89
N PRO A 60 -18.80 1.78 0.49
CA PRO A 60 -20.20 1.72 0.88
C PRO A 60 -20.37 1.77 2.40
N SER A 61 -21.37 2.54 2.85
CA SER A 61 -21.65 2.74 4.29
C SER A 61 -21.85 1.46 5.09
N LYS A 62 -22.28 0.36 4.45
CA LYS A 62 -22.44 -0.97 5.05
C LYS A 62 -21.09 -1.66 5.37
N GLU A 63 -20.02 -1.22 4.73
CA GLU A 63 -18.66 -1.75 4.90
C GLU A 63 -17.82 -0.91 5.88
N LEU A 64 -18.42 0.09 6.54
CA LEU A 64 -17.76 0.89 7.56
C LEU A 64 -17.95 0.28 8.96
N TYR A 65 -16.89 0.27 9.77
CA TYR A 65 -16.97 0.02 11.19
C TYR A 65 -17.44 1.28 11.91
N LYS A 66 -18.67 1.29 12.42
CA LYS A 66 -19.32 2.43 13.06
C LYS A 66 -19.48 2.22 14.56
N PHE A 67 -19.32 3.28 15.33
CA PHE A 67 -19.55 3.32 16.76
C PHE A 67 -19.99 4.74 17.17
N PHE A 68 -20.32 4.93 18.45
CA PHE A 68 -20.82 6.20 18.97
C PHE A 68 -19.90 6.73 20.06
N ASP A 69 -19.72 8.05 20.10
CA ASP A 69 -19.13 8.72 21.24
C ASP A 69 -20.17 8.95 22.35
N ARG A 70 -19.75 9.61 23.43
CA ARG A 70 -20.65 9.87 24.58
C ARG A 70 -21.74 10.90 24.28
N GLU A 71 -21.51 11.75 23.31
CA GLU A 71 -22.41 12.80 22.83
C GLU A 71 -23.42 12.27 21.80
N GLY A 72 -23.27 11.00 21.36
CA GLY A 72 -24.16 10.35 20.39
C GLY A 72 -23.74 10.59 18.93
N ASN A 73 -22.57 11.18 18.67
CA ASN A 73 -22.06 11.32 17.31
C ASN A 73 -21.65 9.95 16.74
N THR A 74 -21.95 9.72 15.46
CA THR A 74 -21.48 8.53 14.75
C THR A 74 -20.04 8.70 14.31
N LEU A 75 -19.17 7.82 14.80
CA LEU A 75 -17.76 7.71 14.44
C LEU A 75 -17.52 6.47 13.61
N VAL A 76 -16.45 6.46 12.82
CA VAL A 76 -16.02 5.32 12.03
C VAL A 76 -14.52 5.08 12.19
N LEU A 77 -14.11 3.82 12.16
CA LEU A 77 -12.70 3.51 11.88
C LEU A 77 -12.43 3.84 10.42
N ARG A 78 -11.34 4.54 10.15
CA ARG A 78 -10.99 5.00 8.79
C ARG A 78 -10.87 3.84 7.81
N PRO A 79 -11.64 3.83 6.72
CA PRO A 79 -11.53 2.82 5.68
C PRO A 79 -10.45 3.16 4.65
N ASP A 80 -10.03 4.44 4.61
CA ASP A 80 -9.11 5.03 3.66
C ASP A 80 -8.39 6.21 4.33
N MET A 81 -7.22 6.58 3.83
CA MET A 81 -6.41 7.70 4.36
C MET A 81 -6.70 9.02 3.64
N THR A 82 -6.99 8.96 2.33
CA THR A 82 -7.08 10.14 1.45
C THR A 82 -8.12 11.16 1.88
N PRO A 83 -9.38 10.81 2.31
CA PRO A 83 -10.35 11.82 2.75
C PRO A 83 -9.90 12.62 3.97
N GLN A 84 -9.21 12.00 4.91
CA GLN A 84 -8.67 12.69 6.07
C GLN A 84 -7.55 13.67 5.68
N ILE A 85 -6.68 13.28 4.72
CA ILE A 85 -5.61 14.15 4.22
C ILE A 85 -6.21 15.33 3.43
N ALA A 86 -7.25 15.09 2.63
CA ALA A 86 -8.00 16.16 1.95
C ALA A 86 -8.59 17.16 2.96
N ARG A 87 -9.16 16.67 4.08
CA ARG A 87 -9.63 17.54 5.18
C ARG A 87 -8.48 18.35 5.79
N VAL A 88 -7.32 17.74 6.04
CA VAL A 88 -6.13 18.44 6.57
C VAL A 88 -5.66 19.52 5.58
N ALA A 89 -5.61 19.19 4.28
CA ALA A 89 -5.22 20.13 3.24
C ALA A 89 -6.13 21.36 3.17
N ALA A 90 -7.43 21.17 3.40
CA ALA A 90 -8.40 22.26 3.41
C ALA A 90 -8.38 23.10 4.69
N THR A 91 -7.99 22.52 5.85
CA THR A 91 -8.20 23.15 7.16
C THR A 91 -6.92 23.59 7.86
N LEU A 92 -5.81 22.85 7.72
CA LEU A 92 -4.58 23.08 8.48
C LEU A 92 -3.44 23.67 7.64
N LEU A 93 -3.38 23.36 6.32
CA LEU A 93 -2.29 23.85 5.48
C LEU A 93 -2.58 25.28 4.99
N GLY A 94 -1.65 26.18 5.22
CA GLY A 94 -1.69 27.55 4.70
C GLY A 94 -1.39 27.61 3.19
N GLU A 95 -1.74 28.73 2.53
CA GLU A 95 -1.51 28.90 1.09
C GLU A 95 -0.02 28.81 0.69
N HIS A 96 0.86 29.26 1.56
CA HIS A 96 2.31 29.24 1.36
C HIS A 96 2.95 27.83 1.51
N GLU A 97 2.20 26.84 1.95
CA GLU A 97 2.67 25.45 2.07
C GLU A 97 2.46 24.64 0.79
N PHE A 98 1.82 25.23 -0.23
CA PHE A 98 1.60 24.56 -1.51
C PHE A 98 2.64 24.94 -2.57
N PRO A 99 3.03 24.00 -3.46
CA PRO A 99 2.56 22.61 -3.53
C PRO A 99 3.10 21.76 -2.37
N ALA A 100 2.26 20.92 -1.78
CA ALA A 100 2.60 20.09 -0.63
C ALA A 100 2.76 18.62 -1.02
N ARG A 101 3.79 17.99 -0.46
CA ARG A 101 4.06 16.54 -0.59
C ARG A 101 3.93 15.89 0.78
N LEU A 102 2.90 15.06 0.96
CA LEU A 102 2.62 14.37 2.21
C LEU A 102 2.71 12.85 2.02
N CYS A 103 3.25 12.15 3.02
CA CYS A 103 3.25 10.69 3.03
C CYS A 103 2.79 10.15 4.38
N TYR A 104 2.31 8.91 4.37
CA TYR A 104 1.74 8.29 5.56
C TYR A 104 2.00 6.79 5.62
N VAL A 105 1.97 6.28 6.84
CA VAL A 105 1.82 4.85 7.15
C VAL A 105 0.69 4.73 8.16
N GLY A 106 -0.29 3.87 7.89
CA GLY A 106 -1.42 3.71 8.80
C GLY A 106 -2.27 2.50 8.49
N ASN A 107 -3.06 2.06 9.48
CA ASN A 107 -4.01 0.99 9.29
C ASN A 107 -5.35 1.54 8.80
N THR A 108 -5.97 0.78 7.91
CA THR A 108 -7.33 1.00 7.39
C THR A 108 -8.21 -0.18 7.74
N PHE A 109 -9.53 0.06 7.87
CA PHE A 109 -10.48 -0.89 8.41
C PHE A 109 -11.71 -0.98 7.50
N ILE A 110 -11.95 -2.16 6.92
CA ILE A 110 -13.09 -2.39 6.03
C ILE A 110 -13.85 -3.62 6.51
N ASN A 111 -15.13 -3.45 6.79
CA ASN A 111 -16.02 -4.52 7.23
C ASN A 111 -16.52 -5.34 6.02
N HIS A 112 -15.60 -6.06 5.40
CA HIS A 112 -15.95 -6.98 4.31
C HIS A 112 -16.96 -8.04 4.76
N SER A 113 -17.81 -8.50 3.84
CA SER A 113 -18.67 -9.66 4.08
C SER A 113 -17.82 -10.89 4.42
N SER A 114 -18.36 -11.75 5.32
CA SER A 114 -17.71 -12.99 5.73
C SER A 114 -17.37 -13.89 4.54
N TYR A 115 -16.36 -14.75 4.68
CA TYR A 115 -15.94 -15.78 3.70
C TYR A 115 -15.21 -15.29 2.44
N GLN A 116 -14.78 -14.03 2.37
CA GLN A 116 -13.97 -13.54 1.22
C GLN A 116 -12.46 -13.71 1.40
N GLY A 117 -12.00 -14.18 2.56
CA GLY A 117 -10.56 -14.32 2.87
C GLY A 117 -9.79 -12.98 2.89
N ARG A 118 -10.51 -11.83 2.87
CA ARG A 118 -9.92 -10.49 2.89
C ARG A 118 -9.65 -10.05 4.32
N LEU A 119 -8.54 -9.34 4.52
CA LEU A 119 -8.27 -8.68 5.80
C LEU A 119 -9.25 -7.54 6.02
N ARG A 120 -9.75 -7.42 7.25
CA ARG A 120 -10.59 -6.29 7.71
C ARG A 120 -9.77 -5.15 8.29
N GLU A 121 -8.55 -5.44 8.69
CA GLU A 121 -7.53 -4.48 9.05
C GLU A 121 -6.30 -4.71 8.16
N SER A 122 -5.85 -3.67 7.47
CA SER A 122 -4.66 -3.71 6.62
C SER A 122 -3.80 -2.47 6.82
N THR A 123 -2.49 -2.61 6.67
CA THR A 123 -1.56 -1.47 6.72
C THR A 123 -1.37 -0.91 5.33
N GLN A 124 -1.56 0.39 5.19
CA GLN A 124 -1.26 1.14 3.98
C GLN A 124 -0.08 2.06 4.19
N ILE A 125 0.74 2.21 3.15
CA ILE A 125 1.69 3.28 2.96
C ILE A 125 1.33 4.03 1.69
N GLY A 126 1.37 5.36 1.72
CA GLY A 126 0.97 6.15 0.57
C GLY A 126 1.56 7.54 0.58
N ALA A 127 1.33 8.25 -0.52
CA ALA A 127 1.77 9.62 -0.74
C ALA A 127 0.69 10.43 -1.47
N GLU A 128 0.61 11.71 -1.11
CA GLU A 128 -0.34 12.67 -1.68
C GLU A 128 0.42 13.92 -2.10
N PHE A 129 0.26 14.32 -3.37
CA PHE A 129 0.81 15.55 -3.93
C PHE A 129 -0.32 16.54 -4.19
N LEU A 130 -0.31 17.64 -3.49
CA LEU A 130 -1.41 18.61 -3.38
C LEU A 130 -1.00 19.96 -3.96
N GLY A 131 -1.92 20.62 -4.67
CA GLY A 131 -1.78 21.98 -5.13
C GLY A 131 -1.11 22.15 -6.49
N LEU A 132 -0.89 21.07 -7.26
CA LEU A 132 -0.28 21.18 -8.59
C LEU A 132 -1.02 20.32 -9.64
N ASP A 133 -1.54 20.95 -10.68
CA ASP A 133 -2.05 20.27 -11.88
C ASP A 133 -1.02 20.34 -12.99
N SER A 134 -0.16 19.31 -13.08
CA SER A 134 0.83 19.20 -14.14
C SER A 134 1.08 17.75 -14.55
N VAL A 135 1.58 17.57 -15.76
CA VAL A 135 2.07 16.29 -16.28
C VAL A 135 3.21 15.76 -15.41
N ASP A 136 4.09 16.66 -14.93
CA ASP A 136 5.23 16.28 -14.09
C ASP A 136 4.79 15.72 -12.74
N ALA A 137 3.74 16.28 -12.12
CA ALA A 137 3.18 15.76 -10.86
C ALA A 137 2.59 14.36 -11.04
N ASP A 138 1.89 14.12 -12.15
CA ASP A 138 1.33 12.81 -12.49
C ASP A 138 2.45 11.78 -12.74
N ALA A 139 3.48 12.17 -13.49
CA ALA A 139 4.62 11.30 -13.79
C ALA A 139 5.48 11.02 -12.55
N GLU A 140 5.73 12.03 -11.69
CA GLU A 140 6.43 11.85 -10.42
C GLU A 140 5.73 10.80 -9.55
N MET A 141 4.40 10.88 -9.46
CA MET A 141 3.61 9.94 -8.66
C MET A 141 3.73 8.49 -9.17
N LEU A 142 3.66 8.29 -10.49
CA LEU A 142 3.84 6.97 -11.11
C LEU A 142 5.28 6.46 -10.95
N ALA A 143 6.29 7.31 -11.14
CA ALA A 143 7.69 6.96 -10.93
C ALA A 143 7.96 6.56 -9.49
N LEU A 144 7.40 7.29 -8.53
CA LEU A 144 7.51 7.00 -7.10
C LEU A 144 6.91 5.63 -6.74
N VAL A 145 5.76 5.26 -7.33
CA VAL A 145 5.16 3.93 -7.19
C VAL A 145 6.12 2.85 -7.72
N VAL A 146 6.66 3.03 -8.93
CA VAL A 146 7.60 2.07 -9.52
C VAL A 146 8.82 1.90 -8.62
N ASP A 147 9.41 2.99 -8.13
CA ASP A 147 10.58 2.95 -7.26
C ASP A 147 10.29 2.27 -5.91
N CYS A 148 9.10 2.49 -5.34
CA CYS A 148 8.65 1.76 -4.15
C CYS A 148 8.60 0.25 -4.40
N LEU A 149 7.97 -0.19 -5.49
CA LEU A 149 7.84 -1.62 -5.81
C LEU A 149 9.19 -2.27 -6.13
N LYS A 150 10.06 -1.61 -6.88
CA LYS A 150 11.46 -2.04 -7.12
C LYS A 150 12.23 -2.12 -5.81
N LYS A 151 12.06 -1.14 -4.92
CA LYS A 151 12.73 -1.12 -3.61
C LYS A 151 12.19 -2.21 -2.67
N ALA A 152 10.93 -2.62 -2.81
CA ALA A 152 10.39 -3.79 -2.13
C ALA A 152 11.07 -5.09 -2.58
N GLY A 153 11.62 -5.12 -3.78
CA GLY A 153 12.28 -6.27 -4.39
C GLY A 153 11.48 -6.94 -5.49
N LEU A 154 10.36 -6.35 -5.92
CA LEU A 154 9.63 -6.83 -7.10
C LEU A 154 10.39 -6.51 -8.38
N GLU A 155 10.48 -7.49 -9.27
CA GLU A 155 11.06 -7.36 -10.62
C GLU A 155 9.95 -7.38 -11.67
N GLU A 156 8.94 -8.24 -11.49
CA GLU A 156 7.81 -8.40 -12.41
C GLU A 156 6.55 -7.78 -11.81
N PHE A 157 6.20 -6.61 -12.29
CA PHE A 157 4.95 -5.91 -11.96
C PHE A 157 4.59 -4.94 -13.08
N GLN A 158 3.33 -4.54 -13.12
CA GLN A 158 2.79 -3.62 -14.10
C GLN A 158 1.90 -2.58 -13.42
N ILE A 159 2.04 -1.33 -13.84
CA ILE A 159 1.15 -0.24 -13.45
C ILE A 159 0.24 0.06 -14.64
N ASN A 160 -1.03 -0.29 -14.52
CA ASN A 160 -2.05 0.05 -15.50
C ASN A 160 -2.54 1.47 -15.22
N VAL A 161 -2.51 2.32 -16.24
CA VAL A 161 -2.89 3.73 -16.15
C VAL A 161 -4.06 3.99 -17.09
N GLY A 162 -5.12 4.58 -16.56
CA GLY A 162 -6.30 5.04 -17.30
C GLY A 162 -6.55 6.52 -17.08
N ASN A 163 -7.63 7.01 -17.67
CA ASN A 163 -8.07 8.38 -17.45
C ASN A 163 -9.58 8.44 -17.35
N VAL A 164 -10.09 8.92 -16.22
CA VAL A 164 -11.53 8.98 -15.92
C VAL A 164 -12.26 9.91 -16.89
N ASP A 165 -11.66 11.02 -17.32
CA ASP A 165 -12.28 11.96 -18.27
C ASP A 165 -12.48 11.33 -19.65
N PHE A 166 -11.59 10.44 -20.10
CA PHE A 166 -11.77 9.70 -21.34
C PHE A 166 -13.01 8.80 -21.26
N PHE A 167 -13.08 7.99 -20.22
CA PHE A 167 -14.21 7.09 -19.99
C PHE A 167 -15.51 7.86 -19.82
N GLN A 168 -15.52 8.92 -19.02
CA GLN A 168 -16.71 9.73 -18.78
C GLN A 168 -17.20 10.41 -20.06
N SER A 169 -16.30 10.87 -20.95
CA SER A 169 -16.69 11.44 -22.23
C SER A 169 -17.41 10.43 -23.14
N LEU A 170 -17.06 9.14 -23.06
CA LEU A 170 -17.81 8.09 -23.77
C LEU A 170 -19.20 7.88 -23.17
N MET A 171 -19.32 7.93 -21.84
CA MET A 171 -20.62 7.83 -21.16
C MET A 171 -21.51 9.05 -21.47
N GLU A 172 -20.95 10.26 -21.45
CA GLU A 172 -21.66 11.49 -21.83
C GLU A 172 -22.17 11.43 -23.29
N ASP A 173 -21.40 10.87 -24.24
CA ASP A 173 -21.80 10.69 -25.65
C ASP A 173 -22.90 9.62 -25.82
N ALA A 174 -23.00 8.68 -24.90
CA ALA A 174 -24.05 7.66 -24.89
C ALA A 174 -25.44 8.22 -24.58
N HIS A 175 -25.54 9.36 -23.86
CA HIS A 175 -26.78 10.03 -23.46
C HIS A 175 -27.79 9.09 -22.77
N VAL A 176 -27.32 8.18 -21.93
CA VAL A 176 -28.14 7.25 -21.16
C VAL A 176 -28.54 7.86 -19.81
N ASP A 177 -29.59 7.32 -19.18
CA ASP A 177 -29.96 7.70 -17.82
C ASP A 177 -28.98 7.17 -16.75
N GLU A 178 -29.09 7.69 -15.53
CA GLU A 178 -28.20 7.36 -14.42
C GLU A 178 -28.20 5.85 -14.09
N GLU A 179 -29.36 5.20 -14.15
CA GLU A 179 -29.48 3.76 -13.84
C GLU A 179 -28.74 2.93 -14.88
N THR A 180 -28.93 3.24 -16.16
CA THR A 180 -28.24 2.60 -17.28
C THR A 180 -26.73 2.85 -17.21
N GLU A 181 -26.29 4.09 -16.87
CA GLU A 181 -24.87 4.40 -16.70
C GLU A 181 -24.24 3.57 -15.59
N ILE A 182 -24.89 3.42 -14.44
CA ILE A 182 -24.39 2.59 -13.34
C ILE A 182 -24.22 1.13 -13.80
N ARG A 183 -25.20 0.57 -14.49
CA ARG A 183 -25.14 -0.80 -15.03
C ARG A 183 -24.03 -0.94 -16.08
N LEU A 184 -23.84 0.03 -16.97
CA LEU A 184 -22.76 0.04 -17.95
C LEU A 184 -21.38 0.03 -17.26
N ARG A 185 -21.20 0.87 -16.24
CA ARG A 185 -19.96 0.90 -15.44
C ARG A 185 -19.66 -0.44 -14.79
N GLU A 186 -20.67 -1.12 -14.24
CA GLU A 186 -20.52 -2.45 -13.64
C GLU A 186 -20.15 -3.52 -14.68
N LEU A 187 -20.80 -3.50 -15.85
CA LEU A 187 -20.51 -4.44 -16.94
C LEU A 187 -19.09 -4.26 -17.47
N ILE A 188 -18.65 -3.03 -17.69
CA ILE A 188 -17.30 -2.70 -18.15
C ILE A 188 -16.26 -3.08 -17.09
N ALA A 189 -16.50 -2.75 -15.82
CA ALA A 189 -15.60 -3.09 -14.71
C ALA A 189 -15.41 -4.62 -14.56
N ASN A 190 -16.46 -5.40 -14.87
CA ASN A 190 -16.44 -6.86 -14.88
C ASN A 190 -15.99 -7.45 -16.22
N ARG A 191 -15.59 -6.61 -17.20
CA ARG A 191 -15.19 -6.99 -18.57
C ARG A 191 -16.28 -7.79 -19.31
N ASN A 192 -17.57 -7.55 -18.97
CA ASN A 192 -18.72 -8.15 -19.64
C ASN A 192 -19.16 -7.26 -20.83
N TYR A 193 -18.36 -7.24 -21.88
CA TYR A 193 -18.61 -6.43 -23.07
C TYR A 193 -19.81 -6.91 -23.88
N PHE A 194 -20.17 -8.19 -23.78
CA PHE A 194 -21.37 -8.72 -24.40
C PHE A 194 -22.64 -8.10 -23.76
N GLY A 195 -22.77 -8.19 -22.43
CA GLY A 195 -23.89 -7.58 -21.72
C GLY A 195 -23.94 -6.05 -21.85
N MET A 196 -22.78 -5.41 -22.03
CA MET A 196 -22.70 -3.99 -22.35
C MET A 196 -23.32 -3.68 -23.71
N ASP A 197 -22.99 -4.43 -24.76
CA ASP A 197 -23.54 -4.21 -26.13
C ASP A 197 -25.04 -4.46 -26.17
N GLU A 198 -25.54 -5.47 -25.46
CA GLU A 198 -27.00 -5.72 -25.30
C GLU A 198 -27.67 -4.50 -24.64
N LEU A 199 -27.17 -4.02 -23.50
CA LEU A 199 -27.72 -2.88 -22.79
C LEU A 199 -27.72 -1.58 -23.61
N LEU A 200 -26.62 -1.33 -24.35
CA LEU A 200 -26.50 -0.18 -25.24
C LEU A 200 -27.47 -0.26 -26.44
N THR A 201 -27.79 -1.48 -26.90
CA THR A 201 -28.75 -1.72 -27.96
C THR A 201 -30.18 -1.49 -27.48
N GLU A 202 -30.51 -1.98 -26.27
CA GLU A 202 -31.81 -1.73 -25.62
C GLU A 202 -32.05 -0.24 -25.34
N ALA A 203 -31.01 0.48 -24.96
CA ALA A 203 -31.04 1.92 -24.71
C ALA A 203 -31.02 2.77 -26.00
N GLU A 204 -31.06 2.15 -27.18
CA GLU A 204 -31.05 2.81 -28.50
C GLU A 204 -29.87 3.78 -28.71
N VAL A 205 -28.72 3.48 -28.09
CA VAL A 205 -27.50 4.30 -28.22
C VAL A 205 -26.99 4.27 -29.65
N LYS A 206 -26.54 5.43 -30.15
CA LYS A 206 -26.00 5.58 -31.52
C LYS A 206 -24.95 4.53 -31.81
N ARG A 207 -24.95 4.00 -33.04
CA ARG A 207 -24.00 2.97 -33.47
C ARG A 207 -22.54 3.37 -33.26
N SER A 208 -22.15 4.61 -33.61
CA SER A 208 -20.79 5.12 -33.43
C SER A 208 -20.32 5.10 -31.98
N THR A 209 -21.22 5.46 -31.04
CA THR A 209 -20.92 5.45 -29.60
C THR A 209 -20.81 4.03 -29.05
N ARG A 210 -21.68 3.11 -29.53
CA ARG A 210 -21.58 1.68 -29.20
C ARG A 210 -20.25 1.09 -29.68
N GLU A 211 -19.84 1.38 -30.91
CA GLU A 211 -18.56 0.95 -31.49
C GLU A 211 -17.38 1.51 -30.66
N ALA A 212 -17.43 2.77 -30.22
CA ALA A 212 -16.41 3.38 -29.38
C ALA A 212 -16.33 2.75 -27.98
N LEU A 213 -17.48 2.44 -27.36
CA LEU A 213 -17.54 1.75 -26.05
C LEU A 213 -17.06 0.29 -26.16
N SER A 214 -17.43 -0.41 -27.25
CA SER A 214 -16.95 -1.78 -27.50
C SER A 214 -15.43 -1.83 -27.71
N ALA A 215 -14.85 -0.81 -28.34
CA ALA A 215 -13.41 -0.68 -28.52
C ALA A 215 -12.63 -0.55 -27.21
N LEU A 216 -13.27 -0.19 -26.09
CA LEU A 216 -12.61 -0.18 -24.77
C LEU A 216 -11.99 -1.53 -24.40
N SER A 217 -12.55 -2.65 -24.88
CA SER A 217 -12.00 -3.98 -24.68
C SER A 217 -10.61 -4.17 -25.30
N GLU A 218 -10.29 -3.41 -26.34
CA GLU A 218 -9.03 -3.44 -27.07
C GLU A 218 -8.05 -2.34 -26.63
N LEU A 219 -8.53 -1.35 -25.86
CA LEU A 219 -7.72 -0.23 -25.35
C LEU A 219 -7.01 -0.59 -24.05
N VAL A 220 -6.36 -1.75 -24.05
CA VAL A 220 -5.51 -2.25 -22.96
C VAL A 220 -4.17 -2.72 -23.57
N GLY A 221 -3.06 -2.11 -23.16
CA GLY A 221 -1.75 -2.47 -23.71
C GLY A 221 -0.68 -1.41 -23.48
N GLY A 222 0.33 -1.37 -24.35
CA GLY A 222 1.41 -0.38 -24.32
C GLY A 222 0.96 0.99 -24.84
N VAL A 223 1.92 1.86 -25.07
CA VAL A 223 1.67 3.25 -25.52
C VAL A 223 0.97 3.33 -26.87
N GLU A 224 1.09 2.29 -27.71
CA GLU A 224 0.48 2.20 -29.03
C GLU A 224 -1.05 2.30 -29.00
N ILE A 225 -1.72 1.88 -27.93
CA ILE A 225 -3.18 1.96 -27.82
C ILE A 225 -3.68 3.41 -27.75
N LEU A 226 -2.85 4.36 -27.31
CA LEU A 226 -3.21 5.77 -27.22
C LEU A 226 -3.51 6.37 -28.61
N GLU A 227 -2.86 5.90 -29.68
CA GLU A 227 -3.20 6.30 -31.05
C GLU A 227 -4.58 5.79 -31.47
N GLN A 228 -4.99 4.60 -31.04
CA GLN A 228 -6.34 4.09 -31.30
C GLN A 228 -7.38 4.91 -30.49
N ALA A 229 -7.07 5.19 -29.23
CA ALA A 229 -7.93 5.99 -28.36
C ALA A 229 -8.21 7.39 -28.93
N LYS A 230 -7.23 8.04 -29.55
CA LYS A 230 -7.44 9.34 -30.22
C LYS A 230 -8.46 9.26 -31.35
N ARG A 231 -8.49 8.14 -32.10
CA ARG A 231 -9.40 7.98 -33.25
C ARG A 231 -10.83 7.84 -32.84
N ILE A 232 -11.09 7.28 -31.67
CA ILE A 232 -12.46 7.05 -31.15
C ILE A 232 -12.87 8.07 -30.08
N ALA A 233 -12.01 9.03 -29.74
CA ALA A 233 -12.29 10.06 -28.77
C ALA A 233 -13.51 10.91 -29.20
N PRO A 234 -14.67 10.89 -28.47
CA PRO A 234 -15.89 11.52 -28.93
C PRO A 234 -15.87 13.04 -28.75
N SER A 235 -14.95 13.56 -27.94
CA SER A 235 -14.92 14.97 -27.56
C SER A 235 -13.49 15.52 -27.44
N SER A 236 -13.39 16.84 -27.39
CA SER A 236 -12.12 17.51 -27.10
C SER A 236 -11.61 17.20 -25.69
N LYS A 237 -12.50 16.92 -24.72
CA LYS A 237 -12.16 16.49 -23.37
C LYS A 237 -11.48 15.12 -23.40
N ALA A 238 -12.06 14.15 -24.10
CA ALA A 238 -11.48 12.83 -24.30
C ALA A 238 -10.10 12.90 -24.99
N LEU A 239 -9.97 13.71 -26.03
CA LEU A 239 -8.69 13.89 -26.74
C LEU A 239 -7.63 14.51 -25.84
N LYS A 240 -7.98 15.48 -24.98
CA LYS A 240 -7.07 16.06 -23.99
C LYS A 240 -6.61 15.01 -22.97
N ALA A 241 -7.51 14.15 -22.52
CA ALA A 241 -7.19 13.06 -21.59
C ALA A 241 -6.13 12.11 -22.20
N VAL A 242 -6.31 11.69 -23.45
CA VAL A 242 -5.33 10.82 -24.14
C VAL A 242 -3.98 11.54 -24.33
N LYS A 243 -3.99 12.80 -24.76
CA LYS A 243 -2.75 13.59 -24.91
C LYS A 243 -2.01 13.78 -23.58
N ARG A 244 -2.74 13.89 -22.46
CA ARG A 244 -2.11 13.94 -21.14
C ARG A 244 -1.39 12.63 -20.80
N LEU A 245 -1.99 11.47 -21.10
CA LEU A 245 -1.35 10.16 -20.92
C LEU A 245 -0.07 10.03 -21.75
N GLU A 246 -0.06 10.50 -23.00
CA GLU A 246 1.13 10.52 -23.84
C GLU A 246 2.23 11.41 -23.25
N ALA A 247 1.87 12.62 -22.81
CA ALA A 247 2.82 13.53 -22.20
C ALA A 247 3.42 12.96 -20.91
N ILE A 248 2.61 12.30 -20.08
CA ILE A 248 3.07 11.58 -18.89
C ILE A 248 4.06 10.48 -19.28
N TYR A 249 3.74 9.69 -20.31
CA TYR A 249 4.61 8.60 -20.76
C TYR A 249 5.98 9.09 -21.23
N GLU A 250 6.04 10.24 -21.93
CA GLU A 250 7.31 10.86 -22.33
C GLU A 250 8.16 11.27 -21.12
N VAL A 251 7.55 11.80 -20.06
CA VAL A 251 8.27 12.12 -18.81
C VAL A 251 8.75 10.84 -18.11
N LEU A 252 7.94 9.78 -18.11
CA LEU A 252 8.30 8.49 -17.50
C LEU A 252 9.49 7.80 -18.20
N LYS A 253 9.71 8.06 -19.49
CA LYS A 253 10.94 7.64 -20.17
C LYS A 253 12.18 8.30 -19.56
N ALA A 254 12.09 9.59 -19.21
CA ALA A 254 13.20 10.29 -18.55
C ALA A 254 13.47 9.76 -17.13
N TYR A 255 12.43 9.30 -16.42
CA TYR A 255 12.57 8.55 -15.16
C TYR A 255 13.11 7.12 -15.35
N ASN A 256 13.19 6.61 -16.60
CA ASN A 256 13.57 5.23 -16.92
C ASN A 256 12.66 4.18 -16.24
N VAL A 257 11.35 4.44 -16.24
CA VAL A 257 10.33 3.57 -15.65
C VAL A 257 9.18 3.23 -16.62
N SER A 258 9.24 3.69 -17.87
CA SER A 258 8.20 3.50 -18.88
C SER A 258 7.86 2.03 -19.15
N ASP A 259 8.80 1.10 -18.97
CA ASP A 259 8.62 -0.34 -19.21
C ASP A 259 7.66 -1.00 -18.18
N TYR A 260 7.45 -0.35 -17.03
CA TYR A 260 6.52 -0.80 -16.01
C TYR A 260 5.11 -0.26 -16.19
N ILE A 261 4.88 0.57 -17.23
CA ILE A 261 3.62 1.25 -17.48
C ILE A 261 2.88 0.60 -18.64
N SER A 262 1.62 0.30 -18.43
CA SER A 262 0.65 -0.01 -19.48
C SER A 262 -0.58 0.87 -19.31
N PHE A 263 -1.38 0.94 -20.36
CA PHE A 263 -2.60 1.74 -20.36
C PHE A 263 -3.83 0.83 -20.36
N ASP A 264 -4.87 1.23 -19.65
CA ASP A 264 -6.18 0.59 -19.64
C ASP A 264 -7.26 1.67 -19.58
N LEU A 265 -7.80 2.03 -20.74
CA LEU A 265 -8.79 3.09 -20.85
C LEU A 265 -10.22 2.65 -20.50
N SER A 266 -10.41 1.36 -20.16
CA SER A 266 -11.66 0.86 -19.58
C SER A 266 -11.78 1.16 -18.07
N MET A 267 -10.72 1.69 -17.44
CA MET A 267 -10.73 2.01 -16.01
C MET A 267 -11.67 3.18 -15.72
N CYS A 268 -12.83 2.88 -15.15
CA CYS A 268 -13.88 3.86 -14.87
C CYS A 268 -13.83 4.47 -13.45
N GLY A 269 -12.83 4.13 -12.65
CA GLY A 269 -12.74 4.58 -11.26
C GLY A 269 -13.75 3.88 -10.34
N THR A 270 -13.29 3.17 -9.34
CA THR A 270 -14.18 2.54 -8.33
C THR A 270 -14.76 3.58 -7.37
N TYR A 271 -14.07 4.70 -7.22
CA TYR A 271 -14.42 5.80 -6.32
C TYR A 271 -14.85 7.02 -7.14
N GLY A 272 -16.01 7.60 -6.82
CA GLY A 272 -16.61 8.73 -7.55
C GLY A 272 -15.84 10.05 -7.45
N TYR A 273 -14.73 10.09 -6.69
CA TYR A 273 -13.93 11.30 -6.53
C TYR A 273 -12.74 11.42 -7.48
N TYR A 274 -12.40 10.39 -8.27
CA TYR A 274 -11.29 10.50 -9.23
C TYR A 274 -11.62 11.44 -10.39
N THR A 275 -10.60 12.27 -10.77
CA THR A 275 -10.73 13.33 -11.79
C THR A 275 -9.56 13.33 -12.74
N GLY A 276 -9.37 12.63 -13.69
CA GLY A 276 -8.18 12.60 -14.54
C GLY A 276 -7.52 11.23 -14.53
N ILE A 277 -6.19 11.17 -14.32
CA ILE A 277 -5.51 9.88 -14.32
C ILE A 277 -5.90 9.02 -13.11
N ILE A 278 -6.01 7.72 -13.37
CA ILE A 278 -6.21 6.68 -12.38
C ILE A 278 -5.24 5.55 -12.69
N PHE A 279 -4.70 4.91 -11.65
CA PHE A 279 -3.76 3.81 -11.87
C PHE A 279 -3.86 2.72 -10.83
N ARG A 280 -3.47 1.51 -11.24
CA ARG A 280 -3.43 0.31 -10.38
C ARG A 280 -2.16 -0.47 -10.65
N GLY A 281 -1.48 -0.89 -9.58
CA GLY A 281 -0.29 -1.73 -9.66
C GLY A 281 -0.61 -3.19 -9.40
N TYR A 282 -0.18 -4.05 -10.30
CA TYR A 282 -0.37 -5.50 -10.23
C TYR A 282 0.96 -6.23 -10.26
N THR A 283 1.03 -7.37 -9.59
CA THR A 283 2.15 -8.30 -9.67
C THR A 283 1.65 -9.74 -9.59
N PHE A 284 2.50 -10.67 -9.95
CA PHE A 284 2.17 -12.09 -9.87
C PHE A 284 1.89 -12.54 -8.44
N GLY A 285 0.89 -13.39 -8.29
CA GLY A 285 0.54 -14.00 -7.00
C GLY A 285 -0.43 -13.19 -6.14
N THR A 286 -1.01 -12.09 -6.65
CA THR A 286 -2.10 -11.36 -6.00
C THR A 286 -3.39 -11.48 -6.83
N GLY A 287 -4.54 -11.51 -6.14
CA GLY A 287 -5.85 -11.52 -6.82
C GLY A 287 -6.41 -10.12 -7.05
N ASP A 288 -5.80 -9.08 -6.47
CA ASP A 288 -6.21 -7.68 -6.58
C ASP A 288 -4.96 -6.78 -6.75
N ALA A 289 -5.18 -5.52 -7.09
CA ALA A 289 -4.13 -4.52 -7.18
C ALA A 289 -3.49 -4.26 -5.81
N ILE A 290 -2.16 -4.32 -5.76
CA ILE A 290 -1.36 -3.99 -4.56
C ILE A 290 -1.15 -2.49 -4.39
N VAL A 291 -1.34 -1.72 -5.47
CA VAL A 291 -1.29 -0.25 -5.49
C VAL A 291 -2.57 0.26 -6.11
N LYS A 292 -3.14 1.30 -5.52
CA LYS A 292 -4.27 2.05 -6.08
C LYS A 292 -3.98 3.53 -5.94
N GLY A 293 -4.22 4.30 -7.01
CA GLY A 293 -3.98 5.74 -6.99
C GLY A 293 -4.65 6.47 -8.15
N GLY A 294 -4.54 7.78 -8.13
CA GLY A 294 -5.10 8.65 -9.15
C GLY A 294 -5.25 10.09 -8.70
N ARG A 295 -5.75 10.93 -9.60
CA ARG A 295 -6.05 12.34 -9.36
C ARG A 295 -7.45 12.49 -8.78
N TYR A 296 -7.61 13.40 -7.81
CA TYR A 296 -8.87 13.61 -7.07
C TYR A 296 -9.12 15.09 -6.75
N ASP A 297 -9.06 15.94 -7.74
CA ASP A 297 -9.09 17.40 -7.61
C ASP A 297 -10.35 17.93 -6.90
N GLN A 298 -11.49 17.21 -6.99
CA GLN A 298 -12.77 17.60 -6.38
C GLN A 298 -12.93 17.15 -4.92
N LEU A 299 -12.07 16.28 -4.41
CA LEU A 299 -12.22 15.75 -3.05
C LEU A 299 -11.93 16.81 -2.00
N VAL A 300 -10.89 17.62 -2.17
CA VAL A 300 -10.54 18.70 -1.23
C VAL A 300 -11.62 19.79 -1.21
N GLU A 301 -12.32 19.99 -2.34
CA GLU A 301 -13.44 20.95 -2.43
C GLU A 301 -14.60 20.60 -1.48
N LYS A 302 -14.82 19.29 -1.22
CA LYS A 302 -15.84 18.84 -0.24
C LYS A 302 -15.55 19.33 1.17
N PHE A 303 -14.32 19.74 1.45
CA PHE A 303 -13.87 20.36 2.71
C PHE A 303 -13.69 21.88 2.60
N GLY A 304 -14.17 22.52 1.51
CA GLY A 304 -14.25 23.95 1.34
C GLY A 304 -13.06 24.60 0.59
N ARG A 305 -12.17 23.83 -0.04
CA ARG A 305 -11.03 24.38 -0.79
C ARG A 305 -10.77 23.61 -2.08
N THR A 306 -10.94 24.25 -3.24
CA THR A 306 -10.61 23.63 -4.54
C THR A 306 -9.09 23.52 -4.69
N MET A 307 -8.61 22.30 -5.01
CA MET A 307 -7.18 22.03 -5.10
C MET A 307 -6.88 20.81 -5.97
N PRO A 308 -6.00 20.94 -6.98
CA PRO A 308 -5.49 19.80 -7.71
C PRO A 308 -4.75 18.84 -6.78
N SER A 309 -5.07 17.56 -6.85
CA SER A 309 -4.54 16.56 -5.93
C SER A 309 -4.37 15.21 -6.63
N ILE A 310 -3.24 14.56 -6.35
CA ILE A 310 -2.94 13.21 -6.84
C ILE A 310 -2.25 12.41 -5.74
N GLY A 311 -2.57 11.12 -5.61
CA GLY A 311 -1.96 10.27 -4.61
C GLY A 311 -2.07 8.79 -4.91
N PHE A 312 -1.45 7.99 -4.07
CA PHE A 312 -1.56 6.52 -4.10
C PHE A 312 -1.45 5.90 -2.72
N ALA A 313 -1.95 4.69 -2.62
CA ALA A 313 -1.74 3.80 -1.49
C ALA A 313 -1.21 2.44 -1.96
N ILE A 314 -0.23 1.90 -1.22
CA ILE A 314 0.26 0.52 -1.32
C ILE A 314 -0.25 -0.24 -0.10
N VAL A 315 -0.92 -1.36 -0.30
CA VAL A 315 -1.36 -2.26 0.78
C VAL A 315 -0.19 -3.16 1.15
N ILE A 316 0.43 -2.90 2.29
CA ILE A 316 1.64 -3.61 2.76
C ILE A 316 1.38 -5.10 2.93
N ASP A 317 0.20 -5.48 3.43
CA ASP A 317 -0.13 -6.89 3.66
C ASP A 317 -0.23 -7.66 2.33
N ASP A 318 -0.80 -7.07 1.29
CA ASP A 318 -0.88 -7.67 -0.04
C ASP A 318 0.50 -7.74 -0.71
N LEU A 319 1.30 -6.69 -0.57
CA LEU A 319 2.69 -6.67 -1.05
C LEU A 319 3.54 -7.74 -0.37
N MET A 320 3.41 -7.92 0.96
CA MET A 320 4.09 -9.01 1.68
C MET A 320 3.67 -10.39 1.17
N ASN A 321 2.38 -10.60 0.92
CA ASN A 321 1.85 -11.84 0.36
C ASN A 321 2.43 -12.11 -1.03
N ALA A 322 2.51 -11.09 -1.90
CA ALA A 322 3.13 -11.19 -3.22
C ALA A 322 4.60 -11.59 -3.12
N LEU A 323 5.38 -10.88 -2.32
CA LEU A 323 6.80 -11.18 -2.10
C LEU A 323 7.02 -12.59 -1.57
N GLN A 324 6.19 -13.05 -0.64
CA GLN A 324 6.27 -14.41 -0.10
C GLN A 324 5.98 -15.47 -1.18
N ARG A 325 4.94 -15.29 -2.00
CA ARG A 325 4.58 -16.22 -3.09
C ARG A 325 5.65 -16.28 -4.17
N GLN A 326 6.29 -15.14 -4.46
CA GLN A 326 7.41 -15.04 -5.39
C GLN A 326 8.75 -15.48 -4.76
N LYS A 327 8.76 -15.90 -3.48
CA LYS A 327 9.96 -16.31 -2.72
C LYS A 327 11.02 -15.20 -2.60
N ILE A 328 10.61 -13.95 -2.68
CA ILE A 328 11.48 -12.78 -2.52
C ILE A 328 11.71 -12.54 -1.03
N ARG A 329 12.97 -12.53 -0.63
CA ARG A 329 13.34 -12.30 0.77
C ARG A 329 13.33 -10.81 1.10
N ILE A 330 12.66 -10.45 2.18
CA ILE A 330 12.75 -9.13 2.77
C ILE A 330 13.87 -9.13 3.79
N PRO A 331 15.02 -8.49 3.52
CA PRO A 331 16.08 -8.35 4.51
C PRO A 331 15.58 -7.53 5.70
N HIS A 332 15.66 -8.06 6.88
CA HIS A 332 15.21 -7.41 8.12
C HIS A 332 16.21 -7.66 9.23
N GLY A 333 16.40 -6.66 10.07
CA GLY A 333 17.10 -6.59 11.33
C GLY A 333 18.43 -7.36 11.50
N GLN A 334 19.26 -6.87 12.38
CA GLN A 334 20.38 -7.66 12.90
C GLN A 334 19.81 -8.79 13.75
N LYS A 335 20.30 -10.02 13.53
CA LYS A 335 19.94 -11.15 14.36
C LYS A 335 20.41 -10.90 15.79
N ASN A 336 19.58 -11.26 16.76
CA ASN A 336 19.93 -11.17 18.17
C ASN A 336 21.17 -12.02 18.49
N THR A 337 22.00 -11.55 19.40
CA THR A 337 22.98 -12.36 20.08
C THR A 337 22.39 -12.82 21.42
N LEU A 338 22.27 -14.12 21.62
CA LEU A 338 21.86 -14.68 22.90
C LEU A 338 23.10 -14.86 23.78
N ILE A 339 23.12 -14.21 24.93
CA ILE A 339 24.14 -14.42 25.97
C ILE A 339 23.50 -15.24 27.08
N ILE A 340 24.06 -16.43 27.34
CA ILE A 340 23.73 -17.22 28.53
C ILE A 340 24.89 -17.25 29.47
N TYR A 341 24.62 -17.33 30.77
CA TYR A 341 25.68 -17.31 31.78
C TYR A 341 25.34 -18.20 32.99
N ASP A 342 26.38 -18.78 33.60
CA ASP A 342 26.24 -19.44 34.90
C ASP A 342 26.10 -18.40 36.02
N GLU A 343 25.47 -18.75 37.13
CA GLU A 343 25.14 -17.85 38.24
C GLU A 343 26.30 -16.95 38.68
N GLY A 344 27.54 -17.50 38.80
CA GLY A 344 28.75 -16.75 39.18
C GLY A 344 29.23 -15.73 38.16
N ARG A 345 28.67 -15.70 36.91
CA ARG A 345 29.11 -14.83 35.81
C ARG A 345 28.11 -13.72 35.47
N GLN A 346 27.14 -13.45 36.35
CA GLN A 346 26.08 -12.45 36.11
C GLN A 346 26.67 -11.06 35.79
N LYS A 347 27.62 -10.58 36.57
CA LYS A 347 28.26 -9.26 36.40
C LYS A 347 28.91 -9.13 35.02
N ASP A 348 29.71 -10.12 34.64
CA ASP A 348 30.41 -10.12 33.35
C ASP A 348 29.42 -10.18 32.17
N ALA A 349 28.41 -11.01 32.28
CA ALA A 349 27.35 -11.14 31.28
C ALA A 349 26.55 -9.84 31.07
N VAL A 350 26.24 -9.13 32.17
CA VAL A 350 25.58 -7.83 32.10
C VAL A 350 26.47 -6.78 31.44
N LEU A 351 27.76 -6.75 31.79
CA LEU A 351 28.72 -5.81 31.18
C LEU A 351 28.89 -6.07 29.69
N LEU A 352 29.02 -7.33 29.28
CA LEU A 352 29.14 -7.74 27.90
C LEU A 352 27.85 -7.39 27.10
N ALA A 353 26.67 -7.64 27.67
CA ALA A 353 25.40 -7.28 27.06
C ALA A 353 25.25 -5.76 26.87
N ARG A 354 25.69 -4.97 27.85
CA ARG A 354 25.73 -3.50 27.75
C ARG A 354 26.69 -3.02 26.67
N GLU A 355 27.90 -3.62 26.59
CA GLU A 355 28.85 -3.30 25.53
C GLU A 355 28.27 -3.60 24.13
N PHE A 356 27.58 -4.73 23.96
CA PHE A 356 26.96 -5.07 22.69
C PHE A 356 25.82 -4.08 22.32
N ARG A 357 24.97 -3.75 23.29
CA ARG A 357 23.87 -2.78 23.09
C ARG A 357 24.38 -1.37 22.80
N SER A 358 25.50 -0.95 23.40
CA SER A 358 26.13 0.35 23.10
C SER A 358 26.72 0.43 21.68
N LYS A 359 26.87 -0.70 21.01
CA LYS A 359 27.31 -0.86 19.60
C LYS A 359 26.12 -1.20 18.68
N ASP A 360 24.89 -0.87 19.09
CA ASP A 360 23.64 -1.16 18.37
C ASP A 360 23.42 -2.65 18.02
N LYS A 361 24.01 -3.56 18.80
CA LYS A 361 23.79 -5.01 18.64
C LYS A 361 22.65 -5.48 19.51
N ASN A 362 21.63 -6.05 18.90
CA ASN A 362 20.51 -6.68 19.61
C ASN A 362 21.04 -7.82 20.48
N THR A 363 20.78 -7.77 21.78
CA THR A 363 21.34 -8.73 22.74
C THR A 363 20.27 -9.14 23.75
N GLU A 364 20.04 -10.44 23.82
CA GLU A 364 19.21 -11.11 24.83
C GLU A 364 20.14 -11.73 25.89
N LEU A 365 19.75 -11.62 27.17
CA LEU A 365 20.57 -12.09 28.29
C LEU A 365 19.72 -13.03 29.17
N LEU A 366 20.20 -14.26 29.39
CA LEU A 366 19.53 -15.27 30.19
C LEU A 366 20.51 -15.95 31.14
N MET A 367 20.12 -16.15 32.39
CA MET A 367 20.84 -17.05 33.31
C MET A 367 20.52 -18.49 32.88
N LYS A 368 21.56 -19.32 32.80
CA LYS A 368 21.40 -20.75 32.53
C LYS A 368 20.84 -21.43 33.76
N GLU A 369 19.69 -22.08 33.62
CA GLU A 369 19.14 -22.94 34.67
C GLU A 369 19.97 -24.21 34.84
N GLU A 370 20.15 -24.68 36.07
CA GLU A 370 21.02 -25.84 36.36
C GLU A 370 20.55 -27.13 35.69
N ASP A 371 19.23 -27.31 35.61
CA ASP A 371 18.57 -28.48 35.03
C ASP A 371 18.49 -28.45 33.49
N ARG A 372 18.89 -27.36 32.83
CA ARG A 372 18.86 -27.23 31.38
C ARG A 372 20.23 -27.31 30.75
N SER A 373 20.31 -28.12 29.69
CA SER A 373 21.55 -28.26 28.93
C SER A 373 21.82 -27.05 28.02
N VAL A 374 23.03 -26.91 27.52
CA VAL A 374 23.41 -25.84 26.57
C VAL A 374 22.64 -26.02 25.24
N GLU A 375 22.36 -27.25 24.86
CA GLU A 375 21.60 -27.61 23.67
C GLU A 375 20.16 -27.05 23.72
N PHE A 376 19.54 -27.03 24.92
CA PHE A 376 18.25 -26.37 25.12
C PHE A 376 18.29 -24.90 24.71
N TYR A 377 19.35 -24.17 25.09
CA TYR A 377 19.52 -22.75 24.76
C TYR A 377 19.94 -22.53 23.31
N ILE A 378 20.67 -23.46 22.71
CA ILE A 378 20.96 -23.46 21.26
C ILE A 378 19.64 -23.59 20.49
N ASP A 379 18.76 -24.50 20.87
CA ASP A 379 17.45 -24.67 20.24
C ASP A 379 16.52 -23.51 20.54
N TYR A 380 16.56 -22.93 21.74
CA TYR A 380 15.86 -21.69 22.05
C TYR A 380 16.34 -20.55 21.14
N GLY A 381 17.64 -20.33 21.00
CA GLY A 381 18.20 -19.31 20.12
C GLY A 381 17.81 -19.50 18.64
N LYS A 382 17.77 -20.75 18.15
CA LYS A 382 17.28 -21.05 16.79
C LYS A 382 15.78 -20.69 16.64
N ARG A 383 14.92 -21.03 17.61
CA ARG A 383 13.50 -20.69 17.61
C ARG A 383 13.22 -19.19 17.72
N THR A 384 14.12 -18.44 18.38
CA THR A 384 14.04 -16.98 18.51
C THR A 384 14.81 -16.24 17.41
N LEU A 385 15.32 -16.98 16.41
CA LEU A 385 16.04 -16.46 15.26
C LEU A 385 17.34 -15.71 15.64
N ALA A 386 17.96 -16.05 16.76
CA ALA A 386 19.27 -15.52 17.15
C ALA A 386 20.35 -15.94 16.13
N GLY A 387 21.27 -15.02 15.82
CA GLY A 387 22.40 -15.32 14.93
C GLY A 387 23.51 -16.10 15.60
N GLY A 388 23.70 -15.88 16.90
CA GLY A 388 24.73 -16.54 17.70
C GLY A 388 24.36 -16.63 19.16
N LEU A 389 25.02 -17.55 19.86
CA LEU A 389 24.95 -17.71 21.30
C LEU A 389 26.32 -17.59 21.92
N LEU A 390 26.42 -16.81 22.98
CA LEU A 390 27.62 -16.73 23.84
C LEU A 390 27.28 -17.35 25.19
N TYR A 391 28.06 -18.30 25.61
CA TYR A 391 27.91 -18.91 26.91
C TYR A 391 29.10 -18.57 27.81
N LEU A 392 28.83 -17.80 28.88
CA LEU A 392 29.80 -17.44 29.94
C LEU A 392 29.72 -18.49 31.03
N GLN A 393 30.69 -19.39 31.02
CA GLN A 393 30.82 -20.44 32.03
C GLN A 393 31.49 -19.89 33.29
N ASN A 394 31.36 -20.59 34.41
CA ASN A 394 32.09 -20.28 35.67
C ASN A 394 33.63 -20.40 35.53
N THR A 395 34.11 -20.97 34.46
CA THR A 395 35.51 -20.91 34.02
C THR A 395 35.77 -19.59 33.26
N SER A 396 37.00 -19.13 33.19
CA SER A 396 37.37 -17.93 32.40
C SER A 396 37.17 -18.09 30.88
N GLN A 397 36.28 -18.94 30.45
CA GLN A 397 36.03 -19.26 29.05
C GLN A 397 34.63 -18.79 28.63
N ILE A 398 34.57 -18.28 27.38
CA ILE A 398 33.32 -17.97 26.68
C ILE A 398 33.19 -18.92 25.49
N ARG A 399 32.16 -19.74 25.47
CA ARG A 399 31.83 -20.56 24.30
C ARG A 399 30.95 -19.78 23.37
N MET A 400 31.31 -19.69 22.10
CA MET A 400 30.55 -19.06 21.04
C MET A 400 29.95 -20.13 20.12
N PHE A 401 28.67 -19.98 19.79
CA PHE A 401 27.96 -20.83 18.85
C PHE A 401 27.39 -19.96 17.75
N ASN A 402 27.77 -20.24 16.51
CA ASN A 402 27.06 -19.70 15.34
C ASN A 402 25.81 -20.55 15.12
N LEU A 403 24.64 -19.99 15.37
CA LEU A 403 23.37 -20.74 15.29
C LEU A 403 22.91 -20.99 13.86
N GLN A 404 23.60 -20.42 12.87
CA GLN A 404 23.32 -20.62 11.44
C GLN A 404 24.20 -21.73 10.83
N THR A 405 25.49 -21.68 11.09
CA THR A 405 26.46 -22.64 10.52
C THR A 405 26.70 -23.84 11.43
N GLY A 406 26.35 -23.74 12.71
CA GLY A 406 26.68 -24.76 13.72
C GLY A 406 28.13 -24.71 14.23
N GLU A 407 28.93 -23.78 13.75
CA GLU A 407 30.32 -23.63 14.21
C GLU A 407 30.41 -23.24 15.67
N GLN A 408 31.40 -23.78 16.38
CA GLN A 408 31.68 -23.46 17.77
C GLN A 408 33.13 -22.96 17.93
N LYS A 409 33.30 -21.96 18.80
CA LYS A 409 34.63 -21.42 19.17
C LYS A 409 34.65 -21.19 20.66
N ILE A 410 35.84 -21.37 21.26
CA ILE A 410 36.09 -21.05 22.66
C ILE A 410 37.07 -19.86 22.69
N ILE A 411 36.67 -18.82 23.44
CA ILE A 411 37.49 -17.63 23.65
C ILE A 411 37.79 -17.52 25.13
N LYS A 412 39.05 -17.20 25.49
CA LYS A 412 39.37 -16.82 26.87
C LYS A 412 38.79 -15.45 27.16
N SER A 413 38.13 -15.29 28.30
CA SER A 413 37.75 -13.96 28.80
C SER A 413 39.03 -13.13 28.93
N ARG A 414 39.01 -11.90 28.45
CA ARG A 414 40.06 -10.93 28.82
C ARG A 414 39.78 -10.53 30.26
N ASP A 415 40.76 -10.67 31.15
CA ASP A 415 40.73 -10.18 32.52
C ASP A 415 40.46 -8.67 32.58
#